data_d0734974079be6c300cc0a943d40d55a
#
_entry.id   d0734974079be6c300cc0a943d40d55a
#
_cell.length_a   1.000
_cell.length_b   1.000
_cell.length_c   1.000
_cell.angle_alpha   90.00
_cell.angle_beta   90.00
_cell.angle_gamma   90.00
#
_symmetry.space_group_name_H-M   'P 1'
#
loop_
_entity.id
_entity.type
_entity.pdbx_description
1 polymer ?
#
loop_
_entity_poly.entity_id
_entity_poly.type
_entity_poly.pdbx_seq_one_letter_code
_entity_poly.pdbx_strand_id
1 'polypeptide(L)'
;MGMVENGGMACKCVEWKSLFSLRQVSSRKLRFPLNFRNFSRFPLSKWEPSLWRSFAGSHCIFSMDARENSRSTFLISSKHKRVPIFVMMPIDSFDIDTSGTPKVKKIKALTVSVKALKLAGVHGIAVEIWWGIVERSSPFAYNWSLYEEIFKLISESGLKLHVALSFHSNMHLSSGGRGSISLPLWILEIGRHNKDIYYHDHNGASNDDCLTLGVDQHPLFCGRTALQCYEDFIISFVSNFEALMGSVIEEMSVGLGPCGELRYPAHPIGDCRWRFPGIGEFQCYDKYMMEDLKMAACQEGKPQWGKTGPQNAGCYNSFPSGVPFFEEGQESFLSDYGHFFLEWYSSKLIHHADAILAKAAKILKKYQENKQNSVLLVAKIGIIYWWYHTVSHPAELTAGYYNTAARDGYDTLASVLSRHGAALQISCFEMMDNETPQTYLCSPERLLQQIRTVLKKREIHLTGRNSNERFDKMDQVDSPRRGKEVSMNRLLLMF
;
A
#
# COMPACT_ATOMS: atom_id res chain seq x y z
N MET A 1 -41.43 38.09 20.59
CA MET A 1 -40.87 37.57 21.82
C MET A 1 -40.87 36.07 21.72
N GLY A 2 -39.68 35.45 21.79
CA GLY A 2 -39.52 33.99 21.71
C GLY A 2 -38.39 33.63 20.76
N MET A 3 -37.13 33.83 21.20
CA MET A 3 -35.95 33.30 20.55
C MET A 3 -35.88 31.79 20.81
N VAL A 4 -35.74 31.02 19.75
CA VAL A 4 -35.37 29.61 19.83
C VAL A 4 -33.89 29.53 19.47
N GLU A 5 -33.06 29.20 20.44
CA GLU A 5 -31.61 28.96 20.28
C GLU A 5 -31.37 27.69 19.51
N ASN A 6 -30.70 27.82 18.36
CA ASN A 6 -30.13 26.71 17.63
C ASN A 6 -28.83 26.27 18.31
N GLY A 7 -28.90 25.17 19.06
CA GLY A 7 -27.71 24.49 19.60
C GLY A 7 -26.94 23.77 18.50
N GLY A 8 -26.00 24.46 17.87
CA GLY A 8 -25.01 23.83 17.02
C GLY A 8 -23.99 23.07 17.88
N MET A 9 -23.95 21.73 17.79
CA MET A 9 -22.84 20.93 18.31
C MET A 9 -21.59 21.21 17.48
N ALA A 10 -20.76 22.12 18.01
CA ALA A 10 -19.41 22.33 17.53
C ALA A 10 -18.55 21.13 17.94
N CYS A 11 -18.11 20.34 16.95
CA CYS A 11 -17.11 19.32 17.13
C CYS A 11 -15.80 20.00 17.56
N LYS A 12 -15.40 19.89 18.83
CA LYS A 12 -14.12 20.39 19.30
C LYS A 12 -13.03 19.46 18.82
N CYS A 13 -12.31 19.86 17.78
CA CYS A 13 -10.98 19.34 17.50
C CYS A 13 -10.08 19.70 18.66
N VAL A 14 -9.62 18.71 19.41
CA VAL A 14 -8.61 18.91 20.46
C VAL A 14 -7.27 19.09 19.76
N GLU A 15 -6.75 20.30 19.81
CA GLU A 15 -5.39 20.61 19.35
C GLU A 15 -4.35 19.86 20.18
N TRP A 16 -3.53 19.06 19.53
CA TRP A 16 -2.41 18.30 20.10
C TRP A 16 -1.20 19.18 20.49
N LYS A 17 -1.40 20.44 20.85
CA LYS A 17 -0.31 21.37 21.23
C LYS A 17 0.05 21.43 22.71
N SER A 18 -0.63 20.72 23.61
CA SER A 18 -0.48 20.97 25.07
C SER A 18 0.22 19.89 25.87
N LEU A 19 0.95 18.92 25.31
CA LEU A 19 1.62 17.87 26.09
C LEU A 19 3.15 17.78 25.93
N PHE A 20 3.81 18.80 25.38
CA PHE A 20 5.28 18.92 25.45
C PHE A 20 5.73 20.24 26.08
N SER A 21 5.38 20.42 27.35
CA SER A 21 6.13 21.31 28.25
C SER A 21 7.34 20.54 28.77
N LEU A 22 8.43 20.59 28.05
CA LEU A 22 9.74 20.15 28.52
C LEU A 22 10.22 21.10 29.59
N ARG A 23 10.10 20.70 30.86
CA ARG A 23 10.97 21.24 31.92
C ARG A 23 12.42 20.92 31.50
N GLN A 24 13.21 21.96 31.37
CA GLN A 24 14.67 21.88 31.34
C GLN A 24 15.16 21.14 32.58
N VAL A 25 15.62 19.91 32.41
CA VAL A 25 16.46 19.25 33.41
C VAL A 25 17.87 19.29 32.89
N SER A 26 18.65 20.01 33.70
CA SER A 26 20.11 20.19 33.65
C SER A 26 20.88 18.98 33.11
N SER A 27 21.77 19.27 32.21
CA SER A 27 22.79 18.39 31.67
C SER A 27 23.61 17.68 32.72
N ARG A 28 23.33 16.41 33.01
CA ARG A 28 24.31 15.49 33.56
C ARG A 28 24.74 14.53 32.48
N LYS A 29 26.02 14.68 32.08
CA LYS A 29 26.72 13.80 31.17
C LYS A 29 26.71 12.36 31.70
N LEU A 30 25.87 11.51 31.17
CA LEU A 30 26.02 10.06 31.27
C LEU A 30 27.03 9.62 30.20
N ARG A 31 28.28 9.47 30.60
CA ARG A 31 29.32 8.76 29.85
C ARG A 31 29.01 7.28 29.96
N PHE A 32 28.57 6.64 28.86
CA PHE A 32 28.67 5.20 28.70
C PHE A 32 30.08 4.90 28.20
N PRO A 33 30.85 4.05 28.88
CA PRO A 33 32.13 3.61 28.37
C PRO A 33 31.90 2.47 27.37
N LEU A 34 31.80 2.80 26.09
CA LEU A 34 31.93 1.81 25.02
C LEU A 34 33.39 1.53 24.79
N ASN A 35 33.94 0.55 25.50
CA ASN A 35 35.29 0.06 25.31
C ASN A 35 35.27 -1.05 24.25
N PHE A 36 35.49 -0.67 22.99
CA PHE A 36 35.44 -1.55 21.80
C PHE A 36 36.68 -2.43 21.63
N ARG A 37 37.52 -2.62 22.67
CA ARG A 37 38.79 -3.35 22.54
C ARG A 37 38.78 -4.82 22.94
N ASN A 38 37.65 -5.44 23.30
CA ASN A 38 37.66 -6.84 23.78
C ASN A 38 36.68 -7.78 23.07
N PHE A 39 36.39 -7.60 21.77
CA PHE A 39 35.56 -8.55 21.01
C PHE A 39 36.32 -9.65 20.29
N SER A 40 37.64 -9.81 20.53
CA SER A 40 38.46 -10.80 19.81
C SER A 40 38.76 -12.11 20.58
N ARG A 41 38.07 -12.35 21.71
CA ARG A 41 38.27 -13.60 22.47
C ARG A 41 37.02 -14.15 23.12
N PHE A 42 36.04 -14.57 22.32
CA PHE A 42 35.03 -15.54 22.75
C PHE A 42 35.06 -16.74 21.82
N PRO A 43 35.32 -17.96 22.32
CA PRO A 43 35.28 -19.16 21.50
C PRO A 43 33.84 -19.47 21.10
N LEU A 44 33.63 -19.73 19.81
CA LEU A 44 32.38 -20.08 19.13
C LEU A 44 31.65 -21.35 19.64
N SER A 45 32.15 -21.97 20.74
CA SER A 45 31.68 -23.28 21.24
C SER A 45 30.66 -23.21 22.39
N LYS A 46 30.14 -22.03 22.78
CA LYS A 46 29.15 -21.89 23.86
C LYS A 46 27.95 -21.07 23.49
N TRP A 47 27.37 -21.30 22.32
CA TRP A 47 26.03 -20.80 21.99
C TRP A 47 25.04 -21.93 22.18
N GLU A 48 24.34 -21.93 23.32
CA GLU A 48 23.27 -22.89 23.57
C GLU A 48 22.07 -22.60 22.65
N PRO A 49 21.48 -23.65 22.03
CA PRO A 49 20.32 -23.51 21.13
C PRO A 49 19.04 -22.99 21.81
N SER A 50 19.02 -22.87 23.13
CA SER A 50 17.86 -22.46 23.92
C SER A 50 17.49 -20.98 23.78
N LEU A 51 18.45 -20.10 23.47
CA LEU A 51 18.21 -18.68 23.29
C LEU A 51 17.53 -18.34 21.95
N TRP A 52 17.61 -19.24 20.97
CA TRP A 52 16.95 -19.04 19.66
C TRP A 52 15.46 -19.43 19.67
N ARG A 53 14.99 -20.19 20.65
CA ARG A 53 13.56 -20.54 20.76
C ARG A 53 12.67 -19.38 21.21
N SER A 54 13.22 -18.38 21.87
CA SER A 54 12.45 -17.18 22.27
C SER A 54 12.31 -16.14 21.16
N PHE A 55 13.10 -16.23 20.09
CA PHE A 55 13.01 -15.34 18.91
C PHE A 55 12.23 -15.96 17.75
N ALA A 56 11.93 -17.25 17.81
CA ALA A 56 11.20 -17.99 16.77
C ALA A 56 9.68 -18.09 17.05
N GLY A 57 9.14 -17.22 17.88
CA GLY A 57 7.72 -17.18 18.28
C GLY A 57 6.78 -16.55 17.24
N SER A 58 7.15 -16.48 15.98
CA SER A 58 6.23 -16.20 14.89
C SER A 58 6.17 -17.45 14.01
N HIS A 59 5.22 -18.32 14.32
CA HIS A 59 4.96 -19.51 13.55
C HIS A 59 4.52 -19.17 12.14
N CYS A 60 5.39 -19.29 11.15
CA CYS A 60 5.00 -19.61 9.80
C CYS A 60 4.59 -21.10 9.79
N ILE A 61 3.33 -21.41 10.10
CA ILE A 61 2.81 -22.76 9.96
C ILE A 61 2.50 -22.97 8.48
N PHE A 62 3.43 -23.58 7.75
CA PHE A 62 3.11 -24.30 6.52
C PHE A 62 2.64 -25.70 6.93
N SER A 63 1.34 -25.88 7.14
CA SER A 63 0.71 -27.17 7.23
C SER A 63 0.45 -27.69 5.81
N MET A 64 1.29 -28.57 5.33
CA MET A 64 0.95 -29.46 4.22
C MET A 64 0.38 -30.75 4.82
N ASP A 65 -0.93 -30.92 4.82
CA ASP A 65 -1.56 -32.21 4.97
C ASP A 65 -1.29 -33.04 3.71
N ALA A 66 -0.41 -34.02 3.85
CA ALA A 66 -0.34 -35.16 2.93
C ALA A 66 -0.27 -36.43 3.77
N ARG A 67 -1.41 -37.02 4.01
CA ARG A 67 -1.49 -38.47 4.31
C ARG A 67 -1.54 -39.19 2.97
N GLU A 68 -0.50 -39.93 2.66
CA GLU A 68 -0.63 -41.27 2.14
C GLU A 68 0.71 -42.02 2.11
N ASN A 69 0.64 -43.26 2.50
CA ASN A 69 1.70 -44.24 2.66
C ASN A 69 2.42 -44.58 1.33
N SER A 70 3.74 -44.58 1.34
CA SER A 70 4.51 -45.74 0.86
C SER A 70 5.99 -45.56 1.11
N ARG A 71 6.64 -46.56 1.65
CA ARG A 71 8.07 -46.66 1.92
C ARG A 71 8.86 -46.63 0.62
N SER A 72 9.68 -45.61 0.42
CA SER A 72 10.92 -45.71 -0.32
C SER A 72 11.88 -44.67 0.21
N THR A 73 12.98 -45.16 0.77
CA THR A 73 14.15 -44.39 1.23
C THR A 73 14.81 -43.72 0.04
N PHE A 74 14.47 -42.46 -0.21
CA PHE A 74 15.29 -41.55 -0.99
C PHE A 74 15.72 -40.41 -0.10
N LEU A 75 17.03 -40.34 0.19
CA LEU A 75 17.70 -39.18 0.78
C LEU A 75 17.59 -38.02 -0.23
N ILE A 76 16.48 -37.27 -0.17
CA ILE A 76 16.37 -36.00 -0.87
C ILE A 76 16.94 -34.94 0.08
N SER A 77 18.15 -34.50 -0.21
CA SER A 77 18.71 -33.23 0.29
C SER A 77 17.79 -32.10 -0.15
N SER A 78 16.73 -31.82 0.62
CA SER A 78 15.92 -30.63 0.42
C SER A 78 16.76 -29.41 0.85
N LYS A 79 17.44 -28.77 -0.09
CA LYS A 79 17.87 -27.40 0.07
C LYS A 79 16.62 -26.56 0.27
N HIS A 80 16.26 -26.31 1.53
CA HIS A 80 15.20 -25.35 1.85
C HIS A 80 15.61 -24.00 1.22
N LYS A 81 14.96 -23.62 0.13
CA LYS A 81 15.10 -22.29 -0.45
C LYS A 81 14.59 -21.32 0.63
N ARG A 82 15.49 -20.52 1.19
CA ARG A 82 15.10 -19.46 2.12
C ARG A 82 14.24 -18.45 1.37
N VAL A 83 13.11 -18.05 1.96
CA VAL A 83 12.28 -16.96 1.44
C VAL A 83 13.09 -15.66 1.53
N PRO A 84 13.24 -14.92 0.43
CA PRO A 84 13.95 -13.64 0.46
C PRO A 84 13.18 -12.63 1.32
N ILE A 85 13.89 -11.94 2.21
CA ILE A 85 13.32 -10.91 3.09
C ILE A 85 13.88 -9.56 2.66
N PHE A 86 12.98 -8.65 2.29
CA PHE A 86 13.31 -7.25 2.05
C PHE A 86 12.82 -6.39 3.23
N VAL A 87 13.68 -5.50 3.72
CA VAL A 87 13.34 -4.56 4.78
C VAL A 87 13.03 -3.21 4.16
N MET A 88 11.85 -2.65 4.49
CA MET A 88 11.43 -1.35 3.96
C MET A 88 12.31 -0.23 4.56
N MET A 89 12.87 0.62 3.69
CA MET A 89 13.59 1.81 4.10
C MET A 89 12.60 2.83 4.70
N PRO A 90 12.91 3.41 5.88
CA PRO A 90 12.04 4.42 6.48
C PRO A 90 11.87 5.65 5.58
N ILE A 91 10.64 6.17 5.51
CA ILE A 91 10.28 7.31 4.66
C ILE A 91 11.00 8.60 5.06
N ASP A 92 11.38 8.73 6.33
CA ASP A 92 12.12 9.87 6.86
C ASP A 92 13.64 9.76 6.68
N SER A 93 14.11 8.81 5.85
CA SER A 93 15.54 8.62 5.53
C SER A 93 16.12 9.74 4.66
N PHE A 94 15.28 10.59 4.07
CA PHE A 94 15.69 11.74 3.26
C PHE A 94 14.92 13.01 3.65
N ASP A 95 15.38 14.14 3.15
CA ASP A 95 14.76 15.45 3.31
C ASP A 95 14.85 16.23 2.00
N ILE A 96 13.98 17.21 1.84
CA ILE A 96 14.05 18.16 0.72
C ILE A 96 14.54 19.49 1.31
N ASP A 97 15.67 19.98 0.83
CA ASP A 97 16.22 21.21 1.32
C ASP A 97 15.44 22.45 0.80
N THR A 98 15.82 23.63 1.26
CA THR A 98 15.17 24.91 0.88
C THR A 98 15.25 25.21 -0.61
N SER A 99 16.19 24.61 -1.33
CA SER A 99 16.30 24.71 -2.80
C SER A 99 15.40 23.71 -3.55
N GLY A 100 14.70 22.83 -2.82
CA GLY A 100 13.90 21.75 -3.39
C GLY A 100 14.71 20.50 -3.76
N THR A 101 15.99 20.44 -3.37
CA THR A 101 16.87 19.31 -3.69
C THR A 101 16.72 18.22 -2.63
N PRO A 102 16.38 16.97 -3.02
CA PRO A 102 16.29 15.86 -2.07
C PRO A 102 17.68 15.39 -1.66
N LYS A 103 17.86 15.09 -0.36
CA LYS A 103 19.13 14.63 0.21
C LYS A 103 18.91 13.51 1.24
N VAL A 104 19.82 12.56 1.29
CA VAL A 104 19.80 11.49 2.32
C VAL A 104 20.10 12.09 3.69
N LYS A 105 19.21 11.83 4.65
CA LYS A 105 19.44 12.18 6.05
C LYS A 105 20.40 11.17 6.69
N LYS A 106 21.32 11.68 7.52
CA LYS A 106 22.14 10.82 8.39
C LYS A 106 22.81 9.64 7.64
N ILE A 107 23.38 9.88 6.47
CA ILE A 107 23.98 8.85 5.60
C ILE A 107 24.88 7.87 6.36
N LYS A 108 25.64 8.32 7.37
CA LYS A 108 26.48 7.46 8.20
C LYS A 108 25.66 6.45 9.02
N ALA A 109 24.52 6.88 9.58
CA ALA A 109 23.62 5.99 10.32
C ALA A 109 22.96 4.98 9.38
N LEU A 110 22.49 5.41 8.22
CA LEU A 110 21.93 4.54 7.19
C LEU A 110 22.95 3.49 6.75
N THR A 111 24.21 3.87 6.52
CA THR A 111 25.31 2.94 6.17
C THR A 111 25.51 1.87 7.25
N VAL A 112 25.48 2.25 8.53
CA VAL A 112 25.61 1.30 9.64
C VAL A 112 24.41 0.35 9.69
N SER A 113 23.20 0.87 9.52
CA SER A 113 21.97 0.06 9.52
C SER A 113 21.96 -0.96 8.37
N VAL A 114 22.29 -0.54 7.15
CA VAL A 114 22.36 -1.43 5.97
C VAL A 114 23.38 -2.55 6.19
N LYS A 115 24.55 -2.26 6.75
CA LYS A 115 25.57 -3.28 7.11
C LYS A 115 25.06 -4.24 8.19
N ALA A 116 24.36 -3.74 9.21
CA ALA A 116 23.77 -4.58 10.25
C ALA A 116 22.70 -5.54 9.68
N LEU A 117 21.84 -5.07 8.76
CA LEU A 117 20.87 -5.90 8.07
C LEU A 117 21.50 -6.99 7.23
N LYS A 118 22.60 -6.69 6.53
CA LYS A 118 23.39 -7.70 5.81
C LYS A 118 23.94 -8.78 6.74
N LEU A 119 24.49 -8.39 7.87
CA LEU A 119 25.00 -9.33 8.89
C LEU A 119 23.87 -10.17 9.51
N ALA A 120 22.67 -9.63 9.64
CA ALA A 120 21.48 -10.35 10.09
C ALA A 120 20.91 -11.33 9.04
N GLY A 121 21.48 -11.39 7.83
CA GLY A 121 21.06 -12.31 6.78
C GLY A 121 19.86 -11.84 5.97
N VAL A 122 19.52 -10.55 6.03
CA VAL A 122 18.49 -9.92 5.19
C VAL A 122 18.91 -10.01 3.72
N HIS A 123 17.97 -10.31 2.83
CA HIS A 123 18.21 -10.43 1.39
C HIS A 123 18.40 -9.07 0.73
N GLY A 124 17.53 -8.12 1.04
CA GLY A 124 17.56 -6.82 0.40
C GLY A 124 16.80 -5.72 1.15
N ILE A 125 16.81 -4.54 0.55
CA ILE A 125 16.10 -3.35 1.02
C ILE A 125 14.98 -3.04 0.04
N ALA A 126 13.78 -2.78 0.55
CA ALA A 126 12.69 -2.22 -0.23
C ALA A 126 12.74 -0.68 -0.16
N VAL A 127 12.74 -0.02 -1.31
CA VAL A 127 12.85 1.44 -1.41
C VAL A 127 11.66 1.98 -2.19
N GLU A 128 10.96 2.94 -1.59
CA GLU A 128 9.88 3.67 -2.26
C GLU A 128 10.45 4.83 -3.08
N ILE A 129 10.05 4.88 -4.35
CA ILE A 129 10.53 5.87 -5.33
C ILE A 129 9.37 6.79 -5.66
N TRP A 130 9.42 8.00 -5.13
CA TRP A 130 8.31 8.94 -5.17
C TRP A 130 8.32 9.81 -6.42
N TRP A 131 7.24 9.78 -7.18
CA TRP A 131 7.04 10.65 -8.33
C TRP A 131 7.23 12.14 -7.98
N GLY A 132 6.65 12.56 -6.84
CA GLY A 132 6.77 13.93 -6.34
C GLY A 132 8.17 14.35 -5.89
N ILE A 133 9.14 13.43 -5.83
CA ILE A 133 10.56 13.73 -5.60
C ILE A 133 11.31 13.81 -6.92
N VAL A 134 11.10 12.83 -7.78
CA VAL A 134 11.90 12.65 -9.00
C VAL A 134 11.49 13.63 -10.11
N GLU A 135 10.20 13.75 -10.43
CA GLU A 135 9.68 14.69 -11.43
C GLU A 135 9.00 15.89 -10.76
N ARG A 136 9.68 16.45 -9.74
CA ARG A 136 9.10 17.40 -8.79
C ARG A 136 8.64 18.70 -9.40
N SER A 137 9.53 19.37 -10.13
CA SER A 137 9.39 20.80 -10.45
C SER A 137 8.72 21.07 -11.79
N SER A 138 8.97 20.24 -12.78
CA SER A 138 8.42 20.38 -14.13
C SER A 138 8.28 19.03 -14.81
N PRO A 139 7.34 18.90 -15.78
CA PRO A 139 7.20 17.70 -16.58
C PRO A 139 8.48 17.35 -17.32
N PHE A 140 8.77 16.05 -17.43
CA PHE A 140 9.95 15.46 -18.08
C PHE A 140 11.29 15.76 -17.42
N ALA A 141 11.33 16.51 -16.31
CA ALA A 141 12.56 16.82 -15.57
C ALA A 141 12.77 15.82 -14.43
N TYR A 142 13.41 14.71 -14.73
CA TYR A 142 13.68 13.62 -13.77
C TYR A 142 15.01 13.83 -13.06
N ASN A 143 14.99 13.92 -11.74
CA ASN A 143 16.18 14.00 -10.89
C ASN A 143 16.33 12.70 -10.07
N TRP A 144 17.27 11.86 -10.47
CA TRP A 144 17.53 10.57 -9.85
C TRP A 144 18.62 10.59 -8.77
N SER A 145 19.27 11.73 -8.55
CA SER A 145 20.47 11.85 -7.69
C SER A 145 20.30 11.26 -6.28
N LEU A 146 19.15 11.46 -5.64
CA LEU A 146 18.85 10.88 -4.34
C LEU A 146 18.90 9.33 -4.37
N TYR A 147 18.27 8.75 -5.37
CA TYR A 147 18.15 7.29 -5.50
C TYR A 147 19.44 6.67 -6.00
N GLU A 148 20.24 7.37 -6.79
CA GLU A 148 21.61 6.96 -7.17
C GLU A 148 22.49 6.79 -5.93
N GLU A 149 22.47 7.75 -5.00
CA GLU A 149 23.21 7.68 -3.74
C GLU A 149 22.73 6.50 -2.87
N ILE A 150 21.42 6.32 -2.72
CA ILE A 150 20.83 5.23 -1.93
C ILE A 150 21.16 3.87 -2.54
N PHE A 151 20.98 3.69 -3.84
CA PHE A 151 21.18 2.41 -4.53
C PHE A 151 22.65 2.03 -4.57
N LYS A 152 23.55 3.00 -4.73
CA LYS A 152 24.98 2.79 -4.61
C LYS A 152 25.34 2.23 -3.22
N LEU A 153 24.85 2.86 -2.15
CA LEU A 153 25.10 2.40 -0.77
C LEU A 153 24.61 0.95 -0.54
N ILE A 154 23.39 0.62 -1.01
CA ILE A 154 22.80 -0.71 -0.84
C ILE A 154 23.56 -1.75 -1.66
N SER A 155 23.89 -1.45 -2.92
CA SER A 155 24.66 -2.32 -3.81
C SER A 155 26.06 -2.61 -3.26
N GLU A 156 26.79 -1.57 -2.82
CA GLU A 156 28.13 -1.72 -2.20
C GLU A 156 28.10 -2.56 -0.92
N SER A 157 26.97 -2.61 -0.23
CA SER A 157 26.75 -3.46 0.95
C SER A 157 26.41 -4.92 0.58
N GLY A 158 26.28 -5.24 -0.71
CA GLY A 158 25.95 -6.57 -1.22
C GLY A 158 24.52 -7.01 -0.91
N LEU A 159 23.59 -6.05 -0.72
CA LEU A 159 22.16 -6.28 -0.58
C LEU A 159 21.46 -6.08 -1.93
N LYS A 160 20.27 -6.70 -2.07
CA LYS A 160 19.41 -6.56 -3.23
C LYS A 160 18.38 -5.45 -3.02
N LEU A 161 17.70 -5.06 -4.08
CA LEU A 161 16.68 -4.02 -4.09
C LEU A 161 15.33 -4.58 -4.55
N HIS A 162 14.30 -4.27 -3.76
CA HIS A 162 12.92 -4.19 -4.20
C HIS A 162 12.57 -2.71 -4.37
N VAL A 163 12.23 -2.25 -5.56
CA VAL A 163 11.85 -0.87 -5.81
C VAL A 163 10.35 -0.74 -5.97
N ALA A 164 9.74 0.26 -5.35
CA ALA A 164 8.31 0.55 -5.45
C ALA A 164 8.12 1.94 -6.06
N LEU A 165 7.70 2.01 -7.34
CA LEU A 165 7.41 3.27 -8.02
C LEU A 165 6.08 3.81 -7.53
N SER A 166 6.08 4.94 -6.81
CA SER A 166 4.93 5.47 -6.09
C SER A 166 4.40 6.74 -6.75
N PHE A 167 3.17 6.67 -7.27
CA PHE A 167 2.46 7.75 -7.97
C PHE A 167 1.43 8.46 -7.08
N HIS A 168 1.51 8.26 -5.77
CA HIS A 168 0.64 8.86 -4.77
C HIS A 168 1.42 9.78 -3.83
N SER A 169 0.70 10.60 -3.06
CA SER A 169 1.24 11.38 -1.95
C SER A 169 1.14 10.61 -0.63
N ASN A 170 1.87 11.06 0.39
CA ASN A 170 1.70 10.57 1.75
C ASN A 170 1.43 11.70 2.75
N MET A 171 0.92 12.83 2.27
CA MET A 171 0.72 14.04 3.07
C MET A 171 -0.14 13.79 4.31
N HIS A 172 -1.18 12.97 4.17
CA HIS A 172 -2.11 12.67 5.26
C HIS A 172 -1.60 11.59 6.23
N LEU A 173 -0.62 10.77 5.82
CA LEU A 173 -0.04 9.72 6.67
C LEU A 173 1.05 10.23 7.63
N SER A 174 1.55 11.44 7.41
CA SER A 174 2.69 11.99 8.15
C SER A 174 2.24 12.83 9.33
N SER A 175 2.11 12.23 10.51
CA SER A 175 1.89 12.96 11.77
C SER A 175 3.01 13.98 12.01
N GLY A 176 2.74 15.27 11.85
CA GLY A 176 3.66 16.35 12.17
C GLY A 176 4.58 16.83 11.04
N GLY A 177 4.27 16.56 9.78
CA GLY A 177 4.93 17.18 8.61
C GLY A 177 6.35 16.69 8.31
N ARG A 178 6.90 15.75 9.09
CA ARG A 178 8.21 15.16 8.79
C ARG A 178 8.06 13.97 7.87
N GLY A 179 8.75 14.03 6.72
CA GLY A 179 8.71 12.97 5.71
C GLY A 179 7.45 12.98 4.85
N SER A 180 6.67 14.08 4.84
CA SER A 180 5.54 14.22 3.92
C SER A 180 6.02 14.49 2.51
N ILE A 181 5.47 13.74 1.56
CA ILE A 181 5.80 13.83 0.14
C ILE A 181 4.49 14.09 -0.60
N SER A 182 4.46 15.20 -1.34
CA SER A 182 3.34 15.56 -2.21
C SER A 182 3.45 14.88 -3.58
N LEU A 183 2.40 14.95 -4.37
CA LEU A 183 2.49 14.79 -5.81
C LEU A 183 3.47 15.85 -6.40
N PRO A 184 3.95 15.67 -7.65
CA PRO A 184 4.77 16.68 -8.32
C PRO A 184 4.11 18.08 -8.27
N LEU A 185 4.91 19.13 -8.07
CA LEU A 185 4.38 20.49 -7.91
C LEU A 185 3.59 20.95 -9.14
N TRP A 186 4.02 20.54 -10.33
CA TRP A 186 3.31 20.84 -11.56
C TRP A 186 1.96 20.12 -11.69
N ILE A 187 1.81 18.92 -11.11
CA ILE A 187 0.51 18.22 -10.97
C ILE A 187 -0.39 18.97 -10.00
N LEU A 188 0.14 19.39 -8.85
CA LEU A 188 -0.63 20.19 -7.88
C LEU A 188 -1.10 21.51 -8.49
N GLU A 189 -0.30 22.13 -9.36
CA GLU A 189 -0.69 23.35 -10.06
C GLU A 189 -1.85 23.10 -11.05
N ILE A 190 -1.81 22.00 -11.81
CA ILE A 190 -2.94 21.58 -12.64
C ILE A 190 -4.18 21.34 -11.78
N GLY A 191 -4.03 20.67 -10.63
CA GLY A 191 -5.12 20.39 -9.69
C GLY A 191 -5.75 21.62 -9.04
N ARG A 192 -5.01 22.75 -8.92
CA ARG A 192 -5.59 24.04 -8.48
C ARG A 192 -6.61 24.60 -9.47
N HIS A 193 -6.38 24.36 -10.77
CA HIS A 193 -7.27 24.82 -11.83
C HIS A 193 -8.33 23.81 -12.23
N ASN A 194 -8.08 22.51 -11.98
CA ASN A 194 -8.98 21.42 -12.31
C ASN A 194 -8.93 20.36 -11.20
N LYS A 195 -9.78 20.50 -10.19
CA LYS A 195 -9.84 19.55 -9.06
C LYS A 195 -10.35 18.16 -9.45
N ASP A 196 -11.05 18.05 -10.58
CA ASP A 196 -11.57 16.78 -11.07
C ASP A 196 -10.46 15.83 -11.57
N ILE A 197 -9.19 16.24 -11.56
CA ILE A 197 -8.09 15.28 -11.73
C ILE A 197 -7.87 14.36 -10.52
N TYR A 198 -8.53 14.65 -9.41
CA TYR A 198 -8.53 13.87 -8.18
C TYR A 198 -9.85 13.16 -7.96
N TYR A 199 -9.86 12.14 -7.10
CA TYR A 199 -11.08 11.47 -6.70
C TYR A 199 -11.99 12.39 -5.89
N HIS A 200 -13.30 12.28 -6.13
CA HIS A 200 -14.32 12.93 -5.31
C HIS A 200 -15.26 11.88 -4.71
N ASP A 201 -15.66 12.10 -3.45
CA ASP A 201 -16.78 11.42 -2.83
C ASP A 201 -18.13 12.06 -3.22
N HIS A 202 -19.23 11.47 -2.78
CA HIS A 202 -20.57 11.93 -3.16
C HIS A 202 -20.94 13.33 -2.61
N ASN A 203 -20.22 13.83 -1.60
CA ASN A 203 -20.34 15.18 -1.07
C ASN A 203 -19.44 16.20 -1.80
N GLY A 204 -18.65 15.74 -2.78
CA GLY A 204 -17.71 16.55 -3.52
C GLY A 204 -16.40 16.83 -2.78
N ALA A 205 -16.12 16.12 -1.67
CA ALA A 205 -14.83 16.23 -1.02
C ALA A 205 -13.77 15.51 -1.84
N SER A 206 -12.70 16.23 -2.17
CA SER A 206 -11.60 15.74 -3.01
C SER A 206 -10.60 14.93 -2.18
N ASN A 207 -10.01 13.91 -2.80
CA ASN A 207 -8.84 13.20 -2.30
C ASN A 207 -7.68 13.42 -3.26
N ASP A 208 -6.73 14.29 -2.88
CA ASP A 208 -5.59 14.71 -3.69
C ASP A 208 -4.31 13.88 -3.46
N ASP A 209 -4.44 12.72 -2.84
CA ASP A 209 -3.31 11.80 -2.66
C ASP A 209 -2.88 11.12 -3.97
N CYS A 210 -3.78 10.94 -4.92
CA CYS A 210 -3.49 10.37 -6.23
C CYS A 210 -4.48 10.85 -7.29
N LEU A 211 -4.13 10.66 -8.56
CA LEU A 211 -5.01 10.99 -9.68
C LEU A 211 -6.19 10.03 -9.74
N THR A 212 -7.36 10.53 -10.16
CA THR A 212 -8.53 9.67 -10.42
C THR A 212 -8.32 8.80 -11.66
N LEU A 213 -8.92 7.61 -11.68
CA LEU A 213 -8.93 6.74 -12.86
C LEU A 213 -9.63 7.39 -14.06
N GLY A 214 -10.51 8.37 -13.79
CA GLY A 214 -11.21 9.12 -14.82
C GLY A 214 -10.28 9.85 -15.80
N VAL A 215 -9.06 10.19 -15.38
CA VAL A 215 -8.10 10.93 -16.24
C VAL A 215 -7.06 10.06 -16.92
N ASP A 216 -7.17 8.73 -16.82
CA ASP A 216 -6.20 7.79 -17.39
C ASP A 216 -5.92 8.03 -18.88
N GLN A 217 -6.95 8.40 -19.64
CA GLN A 217 -6.90 8.60 -21.09
C GLN A 217 -7.02 10.08 -21.52
N HIS A 218 -7.14 11.02 -20.57
CA HIS A 218 -7.28 12.43 -20.87
C HIS A 218 -5.91 13.13 -20.90
N PRO A 219 -5.54 13.84 -21.99
CA PRO A 219 -4.22 14.50 -22.13
C PRO A 219 -4.13 15.82 -21.35
N LEU A 220 -4.36 15.77 -20.04
CA LEU A 220 -4.43 16.93 -19.14
C LEU A 220 -3.08 17.36 -18.58
N PHE A 221 -2.03 16.53 -18.71
CA PHE A 221 -0.76 16.66 -18.02
C PHE A 221 0.33 17.13 -19.01
N CYS A 222 0.26 18.40 -19.43
CA CYS A 222 1.16 18.98 -20.42
C CYS A 222 1.19 18.17 -21.72
N GLY A 223 0.02 17.84 -22.24
CA GLY A 223 -0.17 17.04 -23.47
C GLY A 223 -0.09 15.52 -23.25
N ARG A 224 0.22 15.05 -22.03
CA ARG A 224 0.21 13.63 -21.66
C ARG A 224 -1.08 13.24 -20.95
N THR A 225 -1.43 11.97 -21.04
CA THR A 225 -2.40 11.33 -20.14
C THR A 225 -1.71 10.88 -18.84
N ALA A 226 -2.46 10.55 -17.78
CA ALA A 226 -1.88 10.01 -16.56
C ALA A 226 -1.07 8.73 -16.83
N LEU A 227 -1.61 7.81 -17.64
CA LEU A 227 -0.92 6.57 -18.03
C LEU A 227 0.38 6.82 -18.84
N GLN A 228 0.46 7.90 -19.63
CA GLN A 228 1.69 8.30 -20.31
C GLN A 228 2.72 8.84 -19.32
N CYS A 229 2.30 9.64 -18.34
CA CYS A 229 3.21 10.11 -17.28
C CYS A 229 3.83 8.96 -16.50
N TYR A 230 3.05 7.94 -16.17
CA TYR A 230 3.54 6.74 -15.47
C TYR A 230 4.48 5.91 -16.35
N GLU A 231 4.16 5.74 -17.64
CA GLU A 231 5.02 5.06 -18.61
C GLU A 231 6.37 5.74 -18.76
N ASP A 232 6.38 7.08 -18.96
CA ASP A 232 7.60 7.87 -19.10
C ASP A 232 8.48 7.80 -17.84
N PHE A 233 7.84 7.82 -16.66
CA PHE A 233 8.54 7.66 -15.38
C PHE A 233 9.20 6.28 -15.27
N ILE A 234 8.51 5.20 -15.63
CA ILE A 234 9.06 3.83 -15.64
C ILE A 234 10.22 3.73 -16.63
N ILE A 235 10.07 4.28 -17.83
CA ILE A 235 11.14 4.30 -18.85
C ILE A 235 12.36 5.05 -18.34
N SER A 236 12.17 6.24 -17.76
CA SER A 236 13.25 7.05 -17.19
C SER A 236 13.98 6.31 -16.07
N PHE A 237 13.22 5.65 -15.16
CA PHE A 237 13.78 4.82 -14.09
C PHE A 237 14.65 3.69 -14.64
N VAL A 238 14.08 2.88 -15.53
CA VAL A 238 14.79 1.71 -16.07
C VAL A 238 16.03 2.12 -16.87
N SER A 239 15.96 3.23 -17.62
CA SER A 239 17.10 3.76 -18.36
C SER A 239 18.21 4.25 -17.46
N ASN A 240 17.88 4.96 -16.35
CA ASN A 240 18.87 5.51 -15.41
C ASN A 240 19.57 4.41 -14.60
N PHE A 241 18.85 3.33 -14.27
CA PHE A 241 19.36 2.23 -13.44
C PHE A 241 19.58 0.92 -14.22
N GLU A 242 19.76 1.00 -15.53
CA GLU A 242 19.88 -0.18 -16.41
C GLU A 242 20.95 -1.17 -15.91
N ALA A 243 22.11 -0.70 -15.47
CA ALA A 243 23.20 -1.54 -14.98
C ALA A 243 22.85 -2.32 -13.69
N LEU A 244 21.85 -1.88 -12.93
CA LEU A 244 21.42 -2.51 -11.70
C LEU A 244 20.27 -3.49 -11.91
N MET A 245 19.58 -3.43 -13.06
CA MET A 245 18.40 -4.25 -13.33
C MET A 245 18.77 -5.74 -13.39
N GLY A 246 18.06 -6.57 -12.62
CA GLY A 246 18.27 -7.99 -12.48
C GLY A 246 19.54 -8.39 -11.68
N SER A 247 20.53 -7.51 -11.58
CA SER A 247 21.75 -7.77 -10.82
C SER A 247 21.63 -7.35 -9.35
N VAL A 248 21.04 -6.19 -9.10
CA VAL A 248 20.80 -5.61 -7.77
C VAL A 248 19.30 -5.39 -7.56
N ILE A 249 18.60 -4.83 -8.54
CA ILE A 249 17.14 -4.66 -8.53
C ILE A 249 16.51 -5.98 -9.00
N GLU A 250 15.95 -6.74 -8.05
CA GLU A 250 15.33 -8.05 -8.32
C GLU A 250 13.80 -7.96 -8.42
N GLU A 251 13.19 -6.94 -7.79
CA GLU A 251 11.73 -6.74 -7.80
C GLU A 251 11.38 -5.28 -8.07
N MET A 252 10.39 -5.05 -8.92
CA MET A 252 9.84 -3.73 -9.20
C MET A 252 8.32 -3.73 -9.04
N SER A 253 7.83 -3.02 -8.01
CA SER A 253 6.41 -2.71 -7.85
C SER A 253 6.06 -1.43 -8.60
N VAL A 254 4.87 -1.38 -9.20
CA VAL A 254 4.31 -0.17 -9.78
C VAL A 254 3.09 0.28 -8.96
N GLY A 255 3.02 1.57 -8.64
CA GLY A 255 1.91 2.18 -7.95
C GLY A 255 0.63 2.13 -8.79
N LEU A 256 -0.47 1.69 -8.18
CA LEU A 256 -1.77 1.49 -8.84
C LEU A 256 -2.90 2.30 -8.19
N GLY A 257 -2.58 3.15 -7.22
CA GLY A 257 -3.56 3.95 -6.50
C GLY A 257 -3.06 4.42 -5.13
N PRO A 258 -3.95 4.70 -4.19
CA PRO A 258 -3.59 5.16 -2.84
C PRO A 258 -2.68 4.16 -2.12
N CYS A 259 -1.65 4.66 -1.48
CA CYS A 259 -0.61 3.84 -0.84
C CYS A 259 0.09 2.84 -1.81
N GLY A 260 0.05 3.10 -3.11
CA GLY A 260 0.54 2.20 -4.16
C GLY A 260 -0.37 1.00 -4.42
N GLU A 261 -1.49 0.87 -3.74
CA GLU A 261 -2.42 -0.25 -3.82
C GLU A 261 -3.46 -0.06 -4.93
N LEU A 262 -3.81 -1.15 -5.61
CA LEU A 262 -4.91 -1.15 -6.58
C LEU A 262 -6.24 -1.10 -5.82
N ARG A 263 -6.72 0.08 -5.52
CA ARG A 263 -8.03 0.34 -4.92
C ARG A 263 -8.42 1.80 -5.08
N TYR A 264 -9.67 2.09 -4.86
CA TYR A 264 -10.14 3.46 -4.66
C TYR A 264 -9.77 3.98 -3.25
N PRO A 265 -9.63 5.31 -3.05
CA PRO A 265 -9.39 5.90 -1.73
C PRO A 265 -10.68 5.96 -0.87
N ALA A 266 -11.43 4.86 -0.82
CA ALA A 266 -12.70 4.74 -0.10
C ALA A 266 -12.56 4.87 1.43
N HIS A 267 -11.36 4.65 1.94
CA HIS A 267 -11.03 4.67 3.37
C HIS A 267 -9.86 5.64 3.59
N PRO A 268 -10.09 6.98 3.52
CA PRO A 268 -9.04 7.98 3.65
C PRO A 268 -8.53 8.01 5.10
N ILE A 269 -7.21 7.81 5.25
CA ILE A 269 -6.54 7.82 6.55
C ILE A 269 -5.92 9.20 6.77
N GLY A 270 -6.00 9.72 7.99
CA GLY A 270 -5.28 10.93 8.40
C GLY A 270 -6.06 12.25 8.29
N ASP A 271 -7.17 12.30 7.59
CA ASP A 271 -8.04 13.48 7.47
C ASP A 271 -9.30 13.41 8.34
N CYS A 272 -9.43 12.39 9.19
CA CYS A 272 -10.55 12.15 10.11
C CYS A 272 -11.91 11.90 9.43
N ARG A 273 -11.99 11.78 8.11
CA ARG A 273 -13.24 11.45 7.41
C ARG A 273 -13.69 10.02 7.67
N TRP A 274 -12.74 9.10 7.63
CA TRP A 274 -13.01 7.68 7.86
C TRP A 274 -12.35 7.19 9.15
N ARG A 275 -13.03 6.26 9.83
CA ARG A 275 -12.53 5.53 11.00
C ARG A 275 -12.87 4.05 10.86
N PHE A 276 -11.93 3.20 11.24
CA PHE A 276 -12.17 1.77 11.29
C PHE A 276 -13.27 1.42 12.32
N PRO A 277 -14.25 0.56 12.00
CA PRO A 277 -14.42 -0.22 10.79
C PRO A 277 -15.48 0.33 9.81
N GLY A 278 -15.58 1.63 9.61
CA GLY A 278 -16.53 2.21 8.67
C GLY A 278 -16.47 1.55 7.28
N ILE A 279 -17.61 1.49 6.60
CA ILE A 279 -17.73 0.83 5.28
C ILE A 279 -17.02 1.58 4.16
N GLY A 280 -16.66 2.86 4.37
CA GLY A 280 -16.10 3.71 3.32
C GLY A 280 -17.15 4.30 2.38
N GLU A 281 -16.72 5.08 1.41
CA GLU A 281 -17.57 5.69 0.39
C GLU A 281 -17.05 5.42 -1.01
N PHE A 282 -17.95 5.31 -2.00
CA PHE A 282 -17.59 5.26 -3.42
C PHE A 282 -16.89 6.57 -3.85
N GLN A 283 -15.88 6.46 -4.71
CA GLN A 283 -14.97 7.54 -5.11
C GLN A 283 -15.03 7.75 -6.63
N CYS A 284 -16.20 8.07 -7.15
CA CYS A 284 -16.43 8.19 -8.59
C CYS A 284 -17.19 9.45 -8.98
N TYR A 285 -17.17 10.48 -8.13
CA TYR A 285 -18.00 11.67 -8.34
C TYR A 285 -17.21 12.86 -8.93
N ASP A 286 -15.96 12.65 -9.35
CA ASP A 286 -15.27 13.61 -10.22
C ASP A 286 -15.92 13.63 -11.61
N LYS A 287 -15.75 14.74 -12.32
CA LYS A 287 -16.36 14.97 -13.62
C LYS A 287 -16.12 13.86 -14.64
N TYR A 288 -14.89 13.35 -14.69
CA TYR A 288 -14.48 12.38 -15.72
C TYR A 288 -15.06 10.99 -15.44
N MET A 289 -15.08 10.56 -14.19
CA MET A 289 -15.73 9.32 -13.79
C MET A 289 -17.25 9.39 -14.00
N MET A 290 -17.88 10.55 -13.70
CA MET A 290 -19.33 10.74 -13.92
C MET A 290 -19.69 10.77 -15.40
N GLU A 291 -18.86 11.36 -16.26
CA GLU A 291 -19.05 11.31 -17.72
C GLU A 291 -18.91 9.88 -18.25
N ASP A 292 -17.95 9.09 -17.75
CA ASP A 292 -17.78 7.68 -18.11
C ASP A 292 -18.95 6.81 -17.63
N LEU A 293 -19.43 7.00 -16.40
CA LEU A 293 -20.64 6.31 -15.88
C LEU A 293 -21.85 6.58 -16.77
N LYS A 294 -22.03 7.84 -17.18
CA LYS A 294 -23.11 8.24 -18.06
C LYS A 294 -23.01 7.54 -19.42
N MET A 295 -21.83 7.46 -19.99
CA MET A 295 -21.61 6.75 -21.27
C MET A 295 -21.90 5.25 -21.12
N ALA A 296 -21.42 4.62 -20.05
CA ALA A 296 -21.67 3.20 -19.76
C ALA A 296 -23.18 2.91 -19.61
N ALA A 297 -23.90 3.75 -18.87
CA ALA A 297 -25.36 3.63 -18.71
C ALA A 297 -26.14 3.79 -20.02
N CYS A 298 -25.68 4.69 -20.91
CA CYS A 298 -26.26 4.83 -22.25
C CYS A 298 -26.03 3.59 -23.11
N GLN A 299 -24.83 2.99 -23.04
CA GLN A 299 -24.50 1.76 -23.76
C GLN A 299 -25.35 0.57 -23.29
N GLU A 300 -25.68 0.52 -21.99
CA GLU A 300 -26.59 -0.49 -21.40
C GLU A 300 -28.06 -0.23 -21.73
N GLY A 301 -28.38 0.86 -22.42
CA GLY A 301 -29.75 1.26 -22.72
C GLY A 301 -30.54 1.77 -21.51
N LYS A 302 -29.85 2.16 -20.44
CA LYS A 302 -30.42 2.63 -19.17
C LYS A 302 -29.85 3.99 -18.77
N PRO A 303 -30.03 5.07 -19.56
CA PRO A 303 -29.37 6.36 -19.32
C PRO A 303 -29.69 6.96 -17.94
N GLN A 304 -30.81 6.58 -17.30
CA GLN A 304 -31.12 6.99 -15.95
C GLN A 304 -30.15 6.49 -14.88
N TRP A 305 -29.44 5.38 -15.14
CA TRP A 305 -28.43 4.83 -14.23
C TRP A 305 -27.10 5.63 -14.23
N GLY A 306 -26.88 6.43 -15.25
CA GLY A 306 -25.69 7.28 -15.38
C GLY A 306 -25.82 8.67 -14.73
N LYS A 307 -26.90 8.93 -13.97
CA LYS A 307 -27.09 10.24 -13.33
C LYS A 307 -26.17 10.45 -12.12
N THR A 308 -25.94 9.40 -11.35
CA THR A 308 -25.11 9.43 -10.15
C THR A 308 -24.79 8.02 -9.69
N GLY A 309 -23.81 7.86 -8.78
CA GLY A 309 -23.61 6.62 -8.03
C GLY A 309 -24.74 6.35 -7.03
N PRO A 310 -24.66 5.23 -6.27
CA PRO A 310 -25.71 4.83 -5.32
C PRO A 310 -25.93 5.88 -4.22
N GLN A 311 -27.19 6.38 -4.11
CA GLN A 311 -27.56 7.42 -3.14
C GLN A 311 -27.78 6.85 -1.72
N ASN A 312 -28.03 5.54 -1.62
CA ASN A 312 -28.40 4.83 -0.40
C ASN A 312 -27.24 3.95 0.13
N ALA A 313 -25.99 4.27 -0.25
CA ALA A 313 -24.79 3.51 0.13
C ALA A 313 -24.17 3.95 1.46
N GLY A 314 -24.81 4.84 2.21
CA GLY A 314 -24.33 5.33 3.50
C GLY A 314 -23.19 6.35 3.38
N CYS A 315 -22.37 6.44 4.41
CA CYS A 315 -21.20 7.33 4.46
C CYS A 315 -19.98 6.59 5.01
N TYR A 316 -18.81 7.27 5.02
CA TYR A 316 -17.51 6.69 5.44
C TYR A 316 -17.58 5.82 6.70
N ASN A 317 -18.31 6.30 7.71
CA ASN A 317 -18.36 5.67 9.04
C ASN A 317 -19.63 4.87 9.30
N SER A 318 -20.47 4.66 8.30
CA SER A 318 -21.63 3.78 8.43
C SER A 318 -21.20 2.34 8.68
N PHE A 319 -22.07 1.59 9.36
CA PHE A 319 -21.96 0.14 9.45
C PHE A 319 -22.90 -0.49 8.42
N PRO A 320 -22.67 -1.74 8.01
CA PRO A 320 -23.50 -2.38 6.98
C PRO A 320 -24.99 -2.40 7.32
N SER A 321 -25.31 -2.65 8.58
CA SER A 321 -26.70 -2.68 9.06
C SER A 321 -27.37 -1.31 8.94
N GLY A 322 -28.51 -1.27 8.29
CA GLY A 322 -29.28 -0.05 8.04
C GLY A 322 -28.80 0.77 6.84
N VAL A 323 -27.91 0.23 6.01
CA VAL A 323 -27.52 0.85 4.73
C VAL A 323 -28.13 0.05 3.58
N PRO A 324 -29.23 0.56 2.96
CA PRO A 324 -30.03 -0.24 2.03
C PRO A 324 -29.27 -0.79 0.84
N PHE A 325 -28.25 -0.07 0.34
CA PHE A 325 -27.45 -0.56 -0.79
C PHE A 325 -26.68 -1.85 -0.46
N PHE A 326 -26.27 -2.05 0.79
CA PHE A 326 -25.48 -3.21 1.21
C PHE A 326 -26.29 -4.32 1.88
N GLU A 327 -27.61 -4.12 1.99
CA GLU A 327 -28.55 -5.14 2.47
C GLU A 327 -29.27 -5.81 1.30
N GLU A 328 -29.97 -6.92 1.54
CA GLU A 328 -30.79 -7.55 0.52
C GLU A 328 -32.06 -6.72 0.30
N GLY A 329 -32.35 -6.31 -0.96
CA GLY A 329 -33.51 -5.49 -1.28
C GLY A 329 -33.54 -5.04 -2.74
N GLN A 330 -34.61 -4.34 -3.11
CA GLN A 330 -34.85 -3.92 -4.50
C GLN A 330 -33.87 -2.83 -5.00
N GLU A 331 -33.34 -2.03 -4.10
CA GLU A 331 -32.36 -0.96 -4.43
C GLU A 331 -30.95 -1.26 -3.90
N SER A 332 -30.65 -2.53 -3.79
CA SER A 332 -29.39 -3.02 -3.20
C SER A 332 -28.33 -3.32 -4.26
N PHE A 333 -27.16 -3.76 -3.78
CA PHE A 333 -26.07 -4.29 -4.62
C PHE A 333 -26.50 -5.51 -5.46
N LEU A 334 -27.61 -6.17 -5.14
CA LEU A 334 -28.21 -7.30 -5.88
C LEU A 334 -29.21 -6.85 -6.95
N SER A 335 -29.62 -5.59 -6.98
CA SER A 335 -30.51 -5.05 -8.03
C SER A 335 -29.78 -4.95 -9.38
N ASP A 336 -30.54 -4.84 -10.48
CA ASP A 336 -29.95 -4.65 -11.81
C ASP A 336 -29.06 -3.40 -11.85
N TYR A 337 -29.47 -2.31 -11.20
CA TYR A 337 -28.65 -1.11 -11.05
C TYR A 337 -27.41 -1.38 -10.20
N GLY A 338 -27.53 -2.09 -9.10
CA GLY A 338 -26.41 -2.44 -8.23
C GLY A 338 -25.37 -3.27 -8.97
N HIS A 339 -25.78 -4.28 -9.72
CA HIS A 339 -24.90 -5.08 -10.56
C HIS A 339 -24.21 -4.23 -11.64
N PHE A 340 -24.95 -3.41 -12.37
CA PHE A 340 -24.40 -2.50 -13.37
C PHE A 340 -23.34 -1.57 -12.77
N PHE A 341 -23.69 -0.90 -11.68
CA PHE A 341 -22.79 0.07 -11.04
C PHE A 341 -21.51 -0.59 -10.52
N LEU A 342 -21.62 -1.71 -9.82
CA LEU A 342 -20.47 -2.40 -9.23
C LEU A 342 -19.58 -3.03 -10.29
N GLU A 343 -20.15 -3.57 -11.38
CA GLU A 343 -19.37 -4.07 -12.52
C GLU A 343 -18.62 -2.94 -13.21
N TRP A 344 -19.29 -1.80 -13.47
CA TRP A 344 -18.63 -0.61 -14.01
C TRP A 344 -17.51 -0.12 -13.10
N TYR A 345 -17.79 0.08 -11.80
CA TYR A 345 -16.83 0.62 -10.84
C TYR A 345 -15.60 -0.27 -10.68
N SER A 346 -15.79 -1.57 -10.55
CA SER A 346 -14.72 -2.54 -10.46
C SER A 346 -13.94 -2.66 -11.78
N SER A 347 -14.64 -2.66 -12.93
CA SER A 347 -13.98 -2.78 -14.23
C SER A 347 -13.05 -1.60 -14.53
N LYS A 348 -13.37 -0.38 -14.11
CA LYS A 348 -12.48 0.78 -14.21
C LYS A 348 -11.17 0.55 -13.49
N LEU A 349 -11.24 0.01 -12.26
CA LEU A 349 -10.06 -0.33 -11.46
C LEU A 349 -9.21 -1.42 -12.15
N ILE A 350 -9.85 -2.45 -12.68
CA ILE A 350 -9.18 -3.55 -13.40
C ILE A 350 -8.53 -3.05 -14.71
N HIS A 351 -9.22 -2.19 -15.48
CA HIS A 351 -8.66 -1.62 -16.71
C HIS A 351 -7.45 -0.73 -16.45
N HIS A 352 -7.47 0.05 -15.37
CA HIS A 352 -6.32 0.84 -14.92
C HIS A 352 -5.10 -0.06 -14.63
N ALA A 353 -5.30 -1.12 -13.84
CA ALA A 353 -4.25 -2.09 -13.55
C ALA A 353 -3.69 -2.73 -14.81
N ASP A 354 -4.58 -3.20 -15.73
CA ASP A 354 -4.20 -3.82 -16.98
C ASP A 354 -3.34 -2.88 -17.85
N ALA A 355 -3.75 -1.60 -17.95
CA ALA A 355 -3.03 -0.60 -18.73
C ALA A 355 -1.62 -0.30 -18.18
N ILE A 356 -1.48 -0.11 -16.87
CA ILE A 356 -0.17 0.16 -16.25
C ILE A 356 0.73 -1.07 -16.30
N LEU A 357 0.21 -2.24 -15.97
CA LEU A 357 0.98 -3.48 -15.96
C LEU A 357 1.42 -3.89 -17.38
N ALA A 358 0.60 -3.64 -18.41
CA ALA A 358 0.98 -3.85 -19.80
C ALA A 358 2.20 -3.00 -20.19
N LYS A 359 2.20 -1.71 -19.81
CA LYS A 359 3.32 -0.79 -20.05
C LYS A 359 4.57 -1.22 -19.30
N ALA A 360 4.45 -1.53 -18.01
CA ALA A 360 5.56 -1.98 -17.18
C ALA A 360 6.15 -3.31 -17.69
N ALA A 361 5.31 -4.30 -18.00
CA ALA A 361 5.75 -5.58 -18.53
C ALA A 361 6.47 -5.43 -19.88
N LYS A 362 5.96 -4.57 -20.78
CA LYS A 362 6.62 -4.26 -22.05
C LYS A 362 8.03 -3.68 -21.85
N ILE A 363 8.19 -2.73 -20.91
CA ILE A 363 9.48 -2.12 -20.60
C ILE A 363 10.43 -3.13 -19.95
N LEU A 364 9.92 -4.00 -19.07
CA LEU A 364 10.72 -5.00 -18.36
C LEU A 364 11.00 -6.26 -19.16
N LYS A 365 10.42 -6.44 -20.35
CA LYS A 365 10.47 -7.70 -21.10
C LYS A 365 11.88 -8.27 -21.22
N LYS A 366 12.88 -7.45 -21.61
CA LYS A 366 14.27 -7.87 -21.75
C LYS A 366 14.91 -8.38 -20.45
N TYR A 367 14.40 -7.95 -19.28
CA TYR A 367 14.90 -8.38 -17.98
C TYR A 367 14.13 -9.59 -17.43
N GLN A 368 12.93 -9.88 -17.93
CA GLN A 368 12.13 -11.04 -17.51
C GLN A 368 12.53 -12.31 -18.27
N GLU A 369 13.01 -12.19 -19.50
CA GLU A 369 13.46 -13.31 -20.33
C GLU A 369 14.79 -13.93 -19.85
N ASN A 370 15.58 -13.20 -19.08
CA ASN A 370 16.85 -13.67 -18.53
C ASN A 370 16.64 -14.41 -17.21
N LYS A 371 16.68 -15.75 -17.24
CA LYS A 371 16.47 -16.59 -16.03
C LYS A 371 17.48 -16.38 -14.91
N GLN A 372 18.66 -15.83 -15.20
CA GLN A 372 19.71 -15.62 -14.17
C GLN A 372 19.61 -14.24 -13.50
N ASN A 373 19.16 -13.23 -14.24
CA ASN A 373 19.08 -11.84 -13.80
C ASN A 373 17.69 -11.26 -14.13
N SER A 374 16.63 -11.92 -13.63
CA SER A 374 15.25 -11.47 -13.88
C SER A 374 14.82 -10.42 -12.87
N VAL A 375 13.97 -9.50 -13.35
CA VAL A 375 13.25 -8.54 -12.50
C VAL A 375 11.81 -8.96 -12.41
N LEU A 376 11.33 -9.23 -11.19
CA LEU A 376 9.93 -9.57 -10.93
C LEU A 376 9.08 -8.30 -10.93
N LEU A 377 8.08 -8.24 -11.81
CA LEU A 377 7.06 -7.19 -11.76
C LEU A 377 6.07 -7.51 -10.64
N VAL A 378 5.73 -6.53 -9.82
CA VAL A 378 4.86 -6.71 -8.65
C VAL A 378 3.73 -5.69 -8.68
N ALA A 379 2.49 -6.14 -8.49
CA ALA A 379 1.32 -5.32 -8.23
C ALA A 379 0.90 -5.45 -6.77
N LYS A 380 0.45 -4.36 -6.15
CA LYS A 380 0.04 -4.34 -4.75
C LYS A 380 -1.46 -4.14 -4.63
N ILE A 381 -2.10 -4.88 -3.74
CA ILE A 381 -3.49 -4.64 -3.32
C ILE A 381 -3.58 -4.35 -1.83
N GLY A 382 -4.61 -3.59 -1.44
CA GLY A 382 -5.00 -3.46 -0.04
C GLY A 382 -5.81 -4.66 0.42
N ILE A 383 -5.56 -5.12 1.63
CA ILE A 383 -6.43 -6.09 2.28
C ILE A 383 -7.53 -5.33 3.02
N ILE A 384 -8.79 -5.52 2.59
CA ILE A 384 -9.99 -4.92 3.18
C ILE A 384 -10.75 -6.03 3.88
N TYR A 385 -10.37 -6.34 5.12
CA TYR A 385 -10.76 -7.56 5.82
C TYR A 385 -11.97 -7.39 6.76
N TRP A 386 -12.41 -6.17 7.05
CA TRP A 386 -13.58 -5.91 7.91
C TRP A 386 -14.88 -6.03 7.11
N TRP A 387 -15.94 -6.45 7.78
CA TRP A 387 -17.23 -6.80 7.20
C TRP A 387 -17.18 -7.95 6.18
N TYR A 388 -16.12 -8.75 6.19
CA TYR A 388 -15.95 -9.88 5.27
C TYR A 388 -17.01 -10.98 5.49
N HIS A 389 -17.54 -11.14 6.71
CA HIS A 389 -18.61 -12.07 7.01
C HIS A 389 -20.03 -11.52 6.76
N THR A 390 -20.18 -10.40 6.09
CA THR A 390 -21.46 -9.93 5.58
C THR A 390 -21.73 -10.48 4.18
N VAL A 391 -23.00 -10.40 3.69
CA VAL A 391 -23.33 -10.87 2.34
C VAL A 391 -22.70 -9.99 1.26
N SER A 392 -22.67 -8.68 1.48
CA SER A 392 -22.22 -7.70 0.49
C SER A 392 -20.73 -7.40 0.54
N HIS A 393 -19.99 -7.64 1.65
CA HIS A 393 -18.62 -7.17 1.85
C HIS A 393 -18.45 -5.66 1.56
N PRO A 394 -19.20 -4.76 2.21
CA PRO A 394 -19.37 -3.38 1.76
C PRO A 394 -18.05 -2.58 1.69
N ALA A 395 -17.11 -2.84 2.59
CA ALA A 395 -15.82 -2.18 2.58
C ALA A 395 -14.96 -2.58 1.36
N GLU A 396 -15.05 -3.82 0.90
CA GLU A 396 -14.40 -4.26 -0.34
C GLU A 396 -15.08 -3.64 -1.56
N LEU A 397 -16.43 -3.55 -1.58
CA LEU A 397 -17.18 -2.95 -2.68
C LEU A 397 -16.84 -1.46 -2.86
N THR A 398 -16.78 -0.69 -1.77
CA THR A 398 -16.41 0.74 -1.85
C THR A 398 -14.95 0.93 -2.28
N ALA A 399 -14.05 0.01 -1.92
CA ALA A 399 -12.68 0.00 -2.38
C ALA A 399 -12.49 -0.43 -3.84
N GLY A 400 -13.56 -0.92 -4.51
CA GLY A 400 -13.54 -1.32 -5.91
C GLY A 400 -13.34 -2.81 -6.17
N TYR A 401 -13.20 -3.62 -5.11
CA TYR A 401 -13.16 -5.07 -5.26
C TYR A 401 -14.59 -5.60 -5.29
N TYR A 402 -15.09 -5.95 -6.45
CA TYR A 402 -16.42 -6.54 -6.56
C TYR A 402 -16.40 -7.97 -6.03
N ASN A 403 -16.12 -8.09 -4.73
CA ASN A 403 -16.09 -9.31 -3.95
C ASN A 403 -17.30 -9.36 -3.00
N THR A 404 -18.05 -10.44 -2.99
CA THR A 404 -19.22 -10.65 -2.13
C THR A 404 -19.25 -12.10 -1.66
N ALA A 405 -20.13 -12.44 -0.74
CA ALA A 405 -20.30 -13.84 -0.33
C ALA A 405 -20.61 -14.80 -1.50
N ALA A 406 -21.19 -14.29 -2.61
CA ALA A 406 -21.59 -15.09 -3.78
C ALA A 406 -20.66 -14.88 -5.00
N ARG A 407 -19.77 -13.88 -5.00
CA ARG A 407 -18.90 -13.53 -6.13
C ARG A 407 -17.46 -13.40 -5.70
N ASP A 408 -16.55 -14.08 -6.40
CA ASP A 408 -15.10 -13.89 -6.22
C ASP A 408 -14.61 -12.70 -7.06
N GLY A 409 -14.33 -11.58 -6.40
CA GLY A 409 -13.84 -10.35 -7.03
C GLY A 409 -12.35 -10.38 -7.41
N TYR A 410 -11.59 -11.37 -6.93
CA TYR A 410 -10.14 -11.43 -7.15
C TYR A 410 -9.74 -12.24 -8.38
N ASP A 411 -10.63 -13.06 -8.96
CA ASP A 411 -10.32 -13.88 -10.15
C ASP A 411 -10.01 -13.02 -11.39
N THR A 412 -10.77 -11.94 -11.59
CA THR A 412 -10.52 -10.99 -12.69
C THR A 412 -9.18 -10.29 -12.54
N LEU A 413 -8.84 -9.85 -11.32
CA LEU A 413 -7.54 -9.27 -11.01
C LEU A 413 -6.40 -10.27 -11.29
N ALA A 414 -6.54 -11.50 -10.81
CA ALA A 414 -5.56 -12.55 -11.05
C ALA A 414 -5.38 -12.85 -12.55
N SER A 415 -6.45 -12.73 -13.36
CA SER A 415 -6.36 -12.83 -14.81
C SER A 415 -5.45 -11.76 -15.43
N VAL A 416 -5.56 -10.52 -14.96
CA VAL A 416 -4.68 -9.41 -15.40
C VAL A 416 -3.24 -9.66 -14.97
N LEU A 417 -3.00 -10.05 -13.71
CA LEU A 417 -1.66 -10.35 -13.23
C LEU A 417 -0.98 -11.45 -14.04
N SER A 418 -1.71 -12.54 -14.31
CA SER A 418 -1.20 -13.67 -15.11
C SER A 418 -0.85 -13.23 -16.53
N ARG A 419 -1.67 -12.38 -17.15
CA ARG A 419 -1.43 -11.86 -18.52
C ARG A 419 -0.11 -11.11 -18.63
N HIS A 420 0.27 -10.37 -17.59
CA HIS A 420 1.47 -9.53 -17.55
C HIS A 420 2.64 -10.16 -16.82
N GLY A 421 2.52 -11.41 -16.35
CA GLY A 421 3.57 -12.08 -15.56
C GLY A 421 3.89 -11.36 -14.26
N ALA A 422 2.92 -10.68 -13.66
CA ALA A 422 3.09 -9.92 -12.44
C ALA A 422 2.78 -10.77 -11.20
N ALA A 423 3.60 -10.63 -10.16
CA ALA A 423 3.33 -11.15 -8.82
C ALA A 423 2.33 -10.24 -8.09
N LEU A 424 1.63 -10.80 -7.09
CA LEU A 424 0.78 -10.04 -6.20
C LEU A 424 1.47 -9.81 -4.86
N GLN A 425 1.51 -8.56 -4.39
CA GLN A 425 1.89 -8.21 -3.02
C GLN A 425 0.65 -7.84 -2.21
N ILE A 426 0.54 -8.43 -1.03
CA ILE A 426 -0.55 -8.18 -0.08
C ILE A 426 0.01 -7.55 1.19
N SER A 427 -0.60 -6.46 1.64
CA SER A 427 -0.34 -5.83 2.94
C SER A 427 -1.03 -6.60 4.07
N CYS A 428 -0.59 -6.42 5.32
CA CYS A 428 -1.18 -7.05 6.53
C CYS A 428 -1.19 -8.59 6.47
N PHE A 429 -0.18 -9.19 5.83
CA PHE A 429 -0.09 -10.62 5.60
C PHE A 429 -0.08 -11.46 6.88
N GLU A 430 0.34 -10.88 8.00
CA GLU A 430 0.49 -11.49 9.32
C GLU A 430 -0.78 -11.44 10.18
N MET A 431 -1.85 -10.80 9.72
CA MET A 431 -3.06 -10.61 10.53
C MET A 431 -3.85 -11.91 10.71
N MET A 432 -4.36 -12.10 11.95
CA MET A 432 -5.21 -13.22 12.33
C MET A 432 -6.64 -12.76 12.65
N ASP A 433 -7.62 -13.64 12.44
CA ASP A 433 -9.03 -13.36 12.71
C ASP A 433 -9.30 -13.00 14.18
N ASN A 434 -8.53 -13.57 15.12
CA ASN A 434 -8.69 -13.33 16.56
C ASN A 434 -8.10 -12.01 17.05
N GLU A 435 -7.46 -11.24 16.17
CA GLU A 435 -6.87 -9.95 16.54
C GLU A 435 -7.86 -8.78 16.43
N THR A 436 -9.04 -9.01 15.85
CA THR A 436 -10.08 -8.00 15.65
C THR A 436 -11.35 -8.36 16.42
N PRO A 437 -12.14 -7.35 16.85
CA PRO A 437 -13.42 -7.61 17.50
C PRO A 437 -14.37 -8.39 16.59
N GLN A 438 -15.02 -9.43 17.12
CA GLN A 438 -15.98 -10.25 16.36
C GLN A 438 -17.15 -9.44 15.81
N THR A 439 -17.54 -8.35 16.48
CA THR A 439 -18.62 -7.45 16.05
C THR A 439 -18.34 -6.75 14.72
N TYR A 440 -17.09 -6.69 14.28
CA TYR A 440 -16.71 -6.07 13.01
C TYR A 440 -16.68 -7.08 11.85
N LEU A 441 -17.05 -8.33 12.13
CA LEU A 441 -17.18 -9.40 11.14
C LEU A 441 -15.96 -9.51 10.22
N CYS A 442 -14.77 -9.31 10.80
CA CYS A 442 -13.49 -9.36 10.10
C CYS A 442 -13.06 -10.78 9.81
N SER A 443 -12.37 -11.01 8.69
CA SER A 443 -11.68 -12.27 8.45
C SER A 443 -10.47 -12.10 7.51
N PRO A 444 -9.35 -11.58 8.01
CA PRO A 444 -8.12 -11.46 7.23
C PRO A 444 -7.58 -12.82 6.77
N GLU A 445 -7.70 -13.88 7.58
CA GLU A 445 -7.22 -15.22 7.23
C GLU A 445 -8.02 -15.84 6.08
N ARG A 446 -9.37 -15.75 6.11
CA ARG A 446 -10.22 -16.26 5.01
C ARG A 446 -10.03 -15.47 3.72
N LEU A 447 -9.95 -14.15 3.80
CA LEU A 447 -9.67 -13.30 2.64
C LEU A 447 -8.32 -13.68 2.03
N LEU A 448 -7.27 -13.84 2.83
CA LEU A 448 -5.97 -14.29 2.36
C LEU A 448 -6.05 -15.68 1.72
N GLN A 449 -6.82 -16.61 2.29
CA GLN A 449 -7.01 -17.96 1.75
C GLN A 449 -7.76 -17.91 0.40
N GLN A 450 -8.79 -17.08 0.26
CA GLN A 450 -9.50 -16.85 -1.00
C GLN A 450 -8.51 -16.38 -2.08
N ILE A 451 -7.74 -15.34 -1.80
CA ILE A 451 -6.77 -14.78 -2.74
C ILE A 451 -5.71 -15.84 -3.11
N ARG A 452 -5.16 -16.56 -2.14
CA ARG A 452 -4.19 -17.64 -2.40
C ARG A 452 -4.74 -18.71 -3.33
N THR A 453 -6.01 -19.07 -3.16
CA THR A 453 -6.67 -20.10 -3.99
C THR A 453 -6.77 -19.64 -5.44
N VAL A 454 -7.13 -18.39 -5.67
CA VAL A 454 -7.21 -17.80 -7.02
C VAL A 454 -5.84 -17.70 -7.67
N LEU A 455 -4.83 -17.21 -6.93
CA LEU A 455 -3.46 -17.07 -7.45
C LEU A 455 -2.84 -18.44 -7.79
N LYS A 456 -3.09 -19.46 -6.95
CA LYS A 456 -2.59 -20.83 -7.21
C LYS A 456 -3.14 -21.41 -8.51
N LYS A 457 -4.43 -21.19 -8.82
CA LYS A 457 -5.04 -21.65 -10.08
C LYS A 457 -4.35 -21.07 -11.32
N ARG A 458 -3.71 -19.91 -11.21
CA ARG A 458 -3.08 -19.16 -12.29
C ARG A 458 -1.55 -19.11 -12.19
N GLU A 459 -0.96 -19.86 -11.25
CA GLU A 459 0.48 -19.95 -11.00
C GLU A 459 1.14 -18.58 -10.73
N ILE A 460 0.39 -17.65 -10.11
CA ILE A 460 0.86 -16.30 -9.79
C ILE A 460 1.62 -16.33 -8.48
N HIS A 461 2.80 -15.69 -8.47
CA HIS A 461 3.62 -15.55 -7.29
C HIS A 461 2.97 -14.59 -6.27
N LEU A 462 2.95 -14.99 -4.99
CA LEU A 462 2.43 -14.18 -3.90
C LEU A 462 3.58 -13.71 -3.00
N THR A 463 3.63 -12.41 -2.75
CA THR A 463 4.52 -11.79 -1.77
C THR A 463 3.69 -11.17 -0.66
N GLY A 464 4.19 -11.26 0.58
CA GLY A 464 3.54 -10.66 1.76
C GLY A 464 4.32 -9.44 2.24
N ARG A 465 3.60 -8.42 2.70
CA ARG A 465 4.17 -7.27 3.40
C ARG A 465 3.50 -7.16 4.76
N ASN A 466 4.30 -7.10 5.83
CA ASN A 466 3.78 -6.77 7.13
C ASN A 466 3.32 -5.30 7.15
N SER A 467 2.23 -5.03 7.83
CA SER A 467 1.73 -3.67 7.95
C SER A 467 2.50 -2.90 9.02
N ASN A 468 2.95 -1.69 8.68
CA ASN A 468 3.46 -0.74 9.68
C ASN A 468 2.31 -0.08 10.44
N GLU A 469 1.14 0.02 9.82
CA GLU A 469 -0.04 0.69 10.33
C GLU A 469 -1.25 -0.23 10.13
N ARG A 470 -1.78 -0.72 11.22
CA ARG A 470 -3.00 -1.54 11.22
C ARG A 470 -4.17 -0.64 11.54
N PHE A 471 -5.21 -0.69 10.72
CA PHE A 471 -6.44 0.12 10.89
C PHE A 471 -7.09 -0.08 12.26
N ASP A 472 -7.05 -1.29 12.78
CA ASP A 472 -7.60 -1.67 14.09
C ASP A 472 -6.81 -1.16 15.29
N LYS A 473 -5.61 -0.62 15.10
CA LYS A 473 -4.74 -0.09 16.17
C LYS A 473 -4.65 1.43 16.21
N MET A 474 -5.18 2.13 15.20
CA MET A 474 -5.12 3.60 15.15
C MET A 474 -5.94 4.28 16.27
N ASP A 475 -7.03 3.65 16.72
CA ASP A 475 -7.87 4.19 17.81
C ASP A 475 -7.39 3.82 19.23
N GLN A 476 -6.31 3.03 19.39
CA GLN A 476 -5.82 2.57 20.71
C GLN A 476 -4.71 3.45 21.31
N VAL A 477 -4.50 4.67 20.81
CA VAL A 477 -3.45 5.59 21.32
C VAL A 477 -3.71 6.07 22.74
N ASP A 478 -4.90 5.86 23.30
CA ASP A 478 -5.28 6.34 24.64
C ASP A 478 -5.08 5.33 25.79
N SER A 479 -4.38 4.21 25.59
CA SER A 479 -4.08 3.28 26.68
C SER A 479 -2.60 3.32 27.10
N PRO A 480 -2.25 3.83 28.30
CA PRO A 480 -0.86 4.11 28.71
C PRO A 480 0.01 2.88 29.03
N ARG A 481 -0.45 1.65 28.83
CA ARG A 481 0.23 0.46 29.41
C ARG A 481 0.89 -0.51 28.43
N ARG A 482 0.91 -0.28 27.12
CA ARG A 482 1.56 -1.18 26.15
C ARG A 482 2.69 -0.58 25.30
N GLY A 483 3.30 0.51 25.73
CA GLY A 483 4.36 1.22 24.99
C GLY A 483 5.69 0.48 24.83
N LYS A 484 5.88 -0.73 25.40
CA LYS A 484 7.15 -1.47 25.28
C LYS A 484 7.16 -2.56 24.21
N GLU A 485 6.03 -3.18 23.89
CA GLU A 485 5.97 -4.25 22.84
C GLU A 485 5.93 -3.68 21.41
N VAL A 486 5.26 -2.55 21.21
CA VAL A 486 5.22 -1.85 19.91
C VAL A 486 6.61 -1.34 19.50
N SER A 487 7.49 -1.03 20.46
CA SER A 487 8.86 -0.58 20.20
C SER A 487 9.78 -1.68 19.65
N MET A 488 9.61 -2.94 20.05
CA MET A 488 10.48 -4.03 19.61
C MET A 488 10.13 -4.56 18.22
N ASN A 489 8.84 -4.63 17.87
CA ASN A 489 8.41 -4.96 16.51
C ASN A 489 8.72 -3.83 15.51
N ARG A 490 8.68 -2.56 15.93
CA ARG A 490 9.16 -1.43 15.12
C ARG A 490 10.67 -1.49 14.85
N LEU A 491 11.47 -1.99 15.77
CA LEU A 491 12.92 -2.12 15.57
C LEU A 491 13.29 -3.23 14.56
N LEU A 492 12.53 -4.31 14.47
CA LEU A 492 12.74 -5.40 13.49
C LEU A 492 12.23 -5.08 12.08
N LEU A 493 11.33 -4.10 11.94
CA LEU A 493 10.75 -3.68 10.65
C LEU A 493 11.20 -2.29 10.19
N MET A 494 11.91 -1.53 11.04
CA MET A 494 12.46 -0.20 10.72
C MET A 494 13.98 -0.18 10.53
N PHE A 495 14.61 -1.33 10.53
CA PHE A 495 15.99 -1.49 10.12
C PHE A 495 16.07 -2.21 8.81
#